data_435f3ff3d3927733a649a6002b067cce
#
_entry.id   435f3ff3d3927733a649a6002b067cce
#
_cell.length_a   1.000
_cell.length_b   1.000
_cell.length_c   1.000
_cell.angle_alpha   90.00
_cell.angle_beta   90.00
_cell.angle_gamma   90.00
#
_symmetry.space_group_name_H-M   'P 1'
#
loop_
_entity.id
_entity.type
_entity.pdbx_description
1 polymer ?
#
loop_
_entity_poly.entity_id
_entity_poly.type
_entity_poly.pdbx_seq_one_letter_code
_entity_poly.pdbx_strand_id
1 'polypeptide(L)'
;MIGIIDYGMSNLYSVKNACDYLGLDCVVSKDVSILSKCDKLILPGVGAFQDCMHTLHSMGLYDFIVQQVNKDVALLGICLGMQALFCLLYTSPSPRDTERSR
;
A
#
# COMPACT_ATOMS: atom_id res chain seq x y z
N MET A 1 3.02 9.87 11.03
CA MET A 1 3.16 10.27 9.61
C MET A 1 2.58 9.20 8.70
N ILE A 2 1.92 9.60 7.65
CA ILE A 2 1.34 8.70 6.66
C ILE A 2 2.30 8.57 5.49
N GLY A 3 2.63 7.35 5.09
CA GLY A 3 3.45 7.07 3.93
C GLY A 3 2.59 6.69 2.73
N ILE A 4 2.72 7.44 1.63
CA ILE A 4 2.04 7.15 0.38
C ILE A 4 3.04 6.41 -0.50
N ILE A 5 2.73 5.17 -0.86
CA ILE A 5 3.64 4.32 -1.60
C ILE A 5 3.66 4.72 -3.06
N ASP A 6 4.82 5.17 -3.52
CA ASP A 6 5.05 5.57 -4.91
C ASP A 6 5.68 4.42 -5.68
N TYR A 7 4.88 3.73 -6.46
CA TYR A 7 5.40 2.66 -7.32
C TYR A 7 5.14 2.96 -8.81
N GLY A 8 4.85 4.21 -9.13
CA GLY A 8 4.76 4.69 -10.51
C GLY A 8 3.45 4.37 -11.22
N MET A 9 2.47 3.83 -10.52
CA MET A 9 1.24 3.33 -11.12
C MET A 9 -0.01 4.13 -10.73
N SER A 10 0.14 5.34 -10.20
CA SER A 10 -1.02 6.05 -9.69
C SER A 10 -0.86 7.55 -9.75
N ASN A 11 -1.98 8.25 -9.58
CA ASN A 11 -2.00 9.70 -9.47
C ASN A 11 -1.74 10.09 -8.01
N LEU A 12 -0.48 10.23 -7.68
CA LEU A 12 -0.04 10.50 -6.31
C LEU A 12 -0.43 11.89 -5.83
N TYR A 13 -0.52 12.85 -6.75
CA TYR A 13 -0.83 14.22 -6.36
C TYR A 13 -2.24 14.35 -5.79
N SER A 14 -3.20 13.61 -6.34
CA SER A 14 -4.56 13.65 -5.79
C SER A 14 -4.60 13.16 -4.35
N VAL A 15 -3.88 12.08 -4.06
CA VAL A 15 -3.84 11.52 -2.72
C VAL A 15 -3.09 12.47 -1.77
N LYS A 16 -1.95 12.97 -2.21
CA LYS A 16 -1.13 13.90 -1.41
C LYS A 16 -1.93 15.17 -1.09
N ASN A 17 -2.62 15.72 -2.10
CA ASN A 17 -3.41 16.93 -1.91
C ASN A 17 -4.56 16.70 -0.93
N ALA A 18 -5.21 15.53 -0.99
CA ALA A 18 -6.27 15.20 -0.05
C ALA A 18 -5.74 15.15 1.38
N CYS A 19 -4.57 14.55 1.58
CA CYS A 19 -3.94 14.50 2.90
C CYS A 19 -3.59 15.92 3.39
N ASP A 20 -3.03 16.73 2.51
CA ASP A 20 -2.67 18.11 2.86
C ASP A 20 -3.90 18.92 3.22
N TYR A 21 -4.97 18.76 2.46
CA TYR A 21 -6.23 19.45 2.71
C TYR A 21 -6.79 19.11 4.09
N LEU A 22 -6.65 17.84 4.50
CA LEU A 22 -7.14 17.40 5.80
C LEU A 22 -6.16 17.73 6.94
N GLY A 23 -5.05 18.35 6.65
CA GLY A 23 -4.04 18.67 7.65
C GLY A 23 -3.23 17.49 8.15
N LEU A 24 -3.19 16.41 7.37
CA LEU A 24 -2.46 15.21 7.72
C LEU A 24 -1.00 15.32 7.30
N ASP A 25 -0.13 14.81 8.16
CA ASP A 25 1.30 14.78 7.88
C ASP A 25 1.60 13.54 7.04
N CYS A 26 2.07 13.72 5.81
CA CYS A 26 2.29 12.62 4.89
C CYS A 26 3.51 12.82 4.02
N VAL A 27 4.07 11.71 3.54
CA VAL A 27 5.22 11.70 2.65
C VAL A 27 4.94 10.72 1.51
N VAL A 28 5.34 11.10 0.30
CA VAL A 28 5.29 10.24 -0.88
C VAL A 28 6.68 9.69 -1.11
N SER A 29 6.82 8.37 -1.12
CA SER A 29 8.14 7.76 -1.29
C SER A 29 8.03 6.34 -1.84
N LYS A 30 9.06 5.91 -2.54
CA LYS A 30 9.26 4.51 -2.91
C LYS A 30 10.37 3.87 -2.08
N ASP A 31 10.98 4.63 -1.21
CA ASP A 31 12.09 4.16 -0.38
C ASP A 31 11.54 3.44 0.86
N VAL A 32 11.83 2.15 0.95
CA VAL A 32 11.38 1.31 2.04
C VAL A 32 11.85 1.83 3.38
N SER A 33 13.06 2.40 3.44
CA SER A 33 13.59 2.91 4.70
C SER A 33 12.79 4.12 5.21
N ILE A 34 12.26 4.93 4.30
CA ILE A 34 11.39 6.05 4.68
C ILE A 34 10.00 5.54 5.05
N LEU A 35 9.44 4.65 4.24
CA LEU A 35 8.10 4.12 4.46
C LEU A 35 8.01 3.30 5.75
N SER A 36 9.08 2.62 6.13
CA SER A 36 9.10 1.81 7.35
C SER A 36 8.98 2.64 8.62
N LYS A 37 9.24 3.93 8.54
CA LYS A 37 9.12 4.85 9.67
C LYS A 37 7.73 5.45 9.81
N CYS A 38 6.85 5.18 8.85
CA CYS A 38 5.51 5.73 8.86
C CYS A 38 4.57 4.87 9.70
N ASP A 39 3.65 5.51 10.39
CA ASP A 39 2.66 4.83 11.24
C ASP A 39 1.58 4.16 10.41
N LYS A 40 1.25 4.76 9.28
CA LYS A 40 0.18 4.32 8.39
C LYS A 40 0.67 4.42 6.97
N LEU A 41 0.15 3.56 6.11
CA LEU A 41 0.53 3.53 4.70
C LEU A 41 -0.70 3.61 3.82
N ILE A 42 -0.55 4.28 2.67
CA ILE A 42 -1.57 4.32 1.63
C ILE A 42 -0.99 3.68 0.38
N LEU A 43 -1.72 2.72 -0.17
CA LEU A 43 -1.37 2.07 -1.43
C LEU A 43 -2.36 2.53 -2.49
N PRO A 44 -2.03 3.56 -3.25
CA PRO A 44 -2.88 4.00 -4.37
C PRO A 44 -2.63 3.12 -5.58
N GLY A 45 -3.54 3.15 -6.54
CA GLY A 45 -3.31 2.40 -7.77
C GLY A 45 -4.37 2.68 -8.81
N VAL A 46 -3.92 2.85 -10.06
CA VAL A 46 -4.77 2.96 -11.24
C VAL A 46 -4.16 2.10 -12.33
N GLY A 47 -4.98 1.69 -13.30
CA GLY A 47 -4.50 0.90 -14.42
C GLY A 47 -4.76 -0.58 -14.26
N ALA A 48 -3.99 -1.41 -14.96
CA ALA A 48 -4.18 -2.86 -14.95
C ALA A 48 -3.65 -3.47 -13.66
N PHE A 49 -4.45 -4.35 -13.06
CA PHE A 49 -4.10 -5.01 -11.81
C PHE A 49 -2.78 -5.79 -11.92
N GLN A 50 -2.60 -6.52 -13.01
CA GLN A 50 -1.40 -7.34 -13.19
C GLN A 50 -0.15 -6.48 -13.28
N ASP A 51 -0.22 -5.34 -13.96
CA ASP A 51 0.89 -4.40 -14.04
C ASP A 51 1.24 -3.85 -12.66
N CYS A 52 0.22 -3.54 -11.88
CA CYS A 52 0.39 -3.06 -10.51
C CYS A 52 1.16 -4.10 -9.68
N MET A 53 0.71 -5.35 -9.71
CA MET A 53 1.34 -6.41 -8.94
C MET A 53 2.77 -6.67 -9.41
N HIS A 54 2.99 -6.68 -10.72
CA HIS A 54 4.32 -6.87 -11.28
C HIS A 54 5.28 -5.77 -10.81
N THR A 55 4.82 -4.52 -10.83
CA THR A 55 5.64 -3.39 -10.41
C THR A 55 5.96 -3.47 -8.93
N LEU A 56 4.99 -3.83 -8.09
CA LEU A 56 5.23 -3.99 -6.66
C LEU A 56 6.28 -5.06 -6.38
N HIS A 57 6.22 -6.17 -7.10
CA HIS A 57 7.21 -7.24 -6.97
C HIS A 57 8.60 -6.78 -7.41
N SER A 58 8.68 -6.14 -8.57
CA SER A 58 9.97 -5.74 -9.14
C SER A 58 10.67 -4.68 -8.32
N MET A 59 9.93 -3.85 -7.59
CA MET A 59 10.50 -2.83 -6.72
C MET A 59 10.77 -3.31 -5.30
N GLY A 60 10.45 -4.57 -5.00
CA GLY A 60 10.60 -5.09 -3.64
C GLY A 60 9.57 -4.57 -2.65
N LEU A 61 8.55 -3.88 -3.13
CA LEU A 61 7.51 -3.31 -2.27
C LEU A 61 6.50 -4.34 -1.81
N TYR A 62 6.32 -5.41 -2.58
CA TYR A 62 5.39 -6.47 -2.22
C TYR A 62 5.75 -7.06 -0.84
N ASP A 63 7.00 -7.50 -0.69
CA ASP A 63 7.46 -8.09 0.57
C ASP A 63 7.40 -7.09 1.71
N PHE A 64 7.75 -5.85 1.43
CA PHE A 64 7.66 -4.79 2.43
C PHE A 64 6.23 -4.61 2.94
N ILE A 65 5.26 -4.57 2.03
CA ILE A 65 3.85 -4.41 2.40
C ILE A 65 3.38 -5.58 3.25
N VAL A 66 3.73 -6.81 2.86
CA VAL A 66 3.39 -8.00 3.63
C VAL A 66 3.96 -7.91 5.05
N GLN A 67 5.21 -7.49 5.18
CA GLN A 67 5.83 -7.33 6.49
C GLN A 67 5.10 -6.28 7.33
N GLN A 68 4.69 -5.17 6.73
CA GLN A 68 3.98 -4.13 7.46
C GLN A 68 2.61 -4.59 7.92
N VAL A 69 1.89 -5.35 7.10
CA VAL A 69 0.62 -5.95 7.49
C VAL A 69 0.81 -6.87 8.70
N ASN A 70 1.85 -7.67 8.68
CA ASN A 70 2.15 -8.58 9.78
C ASN A 70 2.54 -7.86 11.07
N LYS A 71 3.02 -6.63 10.95
CA LYS A 71 3.34 -5.78 12.11
C LYS A 71 2.15 -4.94 12.58
N ASP A 72 0.99 -5.16 12.01
CA ASP A 72 -0.25 -4.42 12.31
C ASP A 72 -0.18 -2.95 11.96
N VAL A 73 0.64 -2.58 10.98
CA VAL A 73 0.63 -1.23 10.44
C VAL A 73 -0.64 -1.03 9.64
N ALA A 74 -1.32 0.09 9.85
CA ALA A 74 -2.56 0.39 9.15
C ALA A 74 -2.28 0.67 7.67
N LEU A 75 -3.03 0.02 6.79
CA LEU A 75 -2.91 0.17 5.34
C LEU A 75 -4.24 0.53 4.74
N LEU A 76 -4.24 1.53 3.86
CA LEU A 76 -5.41 1.93 3.10
C LEU A 76 -5.14 1.73 1.62
N GLY A 77 -5.90 0.84 0.98
CA GLY A 77 -5.84 0.67 -0.48
C GLY A 77 -6.88 1.56 -1.14
N ILE A 78 -6.47 2.27 -2.19
CA ILE A 78 -7.35 3.16 -2.94
C ILE A 78 -7.45 2.66 -4.36
N CYS A 79 -8.66 2.48 -4.87
CA CYS A 79 -8.93 1.99 -6.23
C CYS A 79 -8.22 0.64 -6.46
N LEU A 80 -7.34 0.58 -7.44
CA LEU A 80 -6.60 -0.65 -7.74
C LEU A 80 -5.71 -1.10 -6.57
N GLY A 81 -5.25 -0.16 -5.76
CA GLY A 81 -4.49 -0.48 -4.56
C GLY A 81 -5.27 -1.34 -3.58
N MET A 82 -6.58 -1.12 -3.47
CA MET A 82 -7.44 -1.95 -2.64
C MET A 82 -7.48 -3.39 -3.15
N GLN A 83 -7.54 -3.59 -4.46
CA GLN A 83 -7.49 -4.94 -5.05
C GLN A 83 -6.15 -5.61 -4.79
N ALA A 84 -5.07 -4.86 -4.87
CA ALA A 84 -3.74 -5.39 -4.60
C ALA A 84 -3.62 -5.86 -3.14
N LEU A 85 -4.12 -5.08 -2.20
CA LEU A 85 -4.13 -5.48 -0.79
C LEU A 85 -4.96 -6.73 -0.57
N PHE A 86 -6.10 -6.83 -1.24
CA PHE A 86 -6.95 -8.00 -1.15
C PHE A 86 -6.20 -9.25 -1.62
N CYS A 87 -5.49 -9.13 -2.74
CA CYS A 87 -4.68 -10.22 -3.27
C CYS A 87 -3.57 -10.62 -2.29
N LEU A 88 -2.92 -9.65 -1.67
CA LEU A 88 -1.89 -9.91 -0.67
C LEU A 88 -2.43 -10.72 0.49
N LEU A 89 -3.61 -10.36 0.98
CA LEU A 89 -4.23 -11.06 2.09
C LEU A 89 -4.58 -12.50 1.73
N TYR A 90 -5.04 -12.73 0.49
CA TYR A 90 -5.39 -14.06 0.06
C TYR A 90 -4.18 -14.96 -0.17
N THR A 91 -3.07 -14.40 -0.62
CA THR A 91 -1.87 -15.19 -0.90
C THR A 91 -1.00 -15.39 0.32
N SER A 92 -1.21 -14.62 1.38
CA SER A 92 -0.47 -14.77 2.61
C SER A 92 -0.95 -16.02 3.36
N PRO A 93 -0.07 -16.95 3.72
CA PRO A 93 -0.47 -18.18 4.41
C PRO A 93 -0.74 -17.93 5.89
N SER A 94 -1.82 -17.23 6.19
CA SER A 94 -2.20 -16.89 7.55
C SER A 94 -3.58 -17.45 7.86
N PRO A 95 -3.78 -18.08 9.03
CA PRO A 95 -5.11 -18.54 9.43
C PRO A 95 -6.15 -17.43 9.46
N ARG A 96 -5.74 -16.20 9.72
CA ARG A 96 -6.66 -15.07 9.76
C ARG A 96 -7.24 -14.75 8.39
N ASP A 97 -6.51 -15.05 7.34
CA ASP A 97 -7.00 -14.82 5.98
C ASP A 97 -8.22 -15.69 5.69
N THR A 98 -8.21 -16.91 6.19
CA THR A 98 -9.33 -17.81 6.06
C THR A 98 -10.57 -17.27 6.75
N GLU A 99 -10.42 -16.70 7.92
CA GLU A 99 -11.53 -16.09 8.64
C GLU A 99 -12.09 -14.88 7.90
N ARG A 100 -11.24 -14.08 7.29
CA ARG A 100 -11.66 -12.88 6.58
C ARG A 100 -12.38 -13.18 5.28
N SER A 101 -12.12 -14.31 4.69
CA SER A 101 -12.73 -14.66 3.40
C SER A 101 -14.21 -14.97 3.52
N ARG A 102 -14.74 -15.01 4.72
CA ARG A 102 -16.15 -15.19 4.97
C ARG A 102 -16.86 -13.85 5.00
#